data_354c6fff18cccd253ac9e33938c0f434
#
_entry.id   354c6fff18cccd253ac9e33938c0f434
#
_cell.length_a   1.000
_cell.length_b   1.000
_cell.length_c   1.000
_cell.angle_alpha   90.00
_cell.angle_beta   90.00
_cell.angle_gamma   90.00
#
_symmetry.space_group_name_H-M   'P 1'
#
loop_
_entity.id
_entity.type
_entity.pdbx_description
1 polymer ?
#
loop_
_entity_poly.entity_id
_entity_poly.type
_entity_poly.pdbx_seq_one_letter_code
_entity_poly.pdbx_strand_id
1 'polypeptide(L)'
;MATALQAAGHRVNLVSGRSWAAELAAKTDAPTHLFLAVLDPAIGEMASAIAGSSDVDRRAAIVHLSGPMGLDVLEPARAAGHPVGSFHPFQSFPVERPPEAFRGSLIGIDASTPQLYGQLEALAQEMGGIPRRVPDESRTLYHAAAVLSSNLLIALSSRAAGVLETVGFDRDEALAAIVPLMKGVVANLETLGLPEALIGPIRRGDPATVRRHLAALEASGNRDAAAVYRILGLAALDLALEAGLEAGPGDQIRKALTASPAATRR
;
A
#
# COMPACT_ATOMS: atom_id res chain seq x y z
N MET A 1 -12.60 -8.51 -0.42
CA MET A 1 -13.62 -7.71 0.28
C MET A 1 -14.97 -8.43 0.33
N ALA A 2 -15.53 -8.89 -0.78
CA ALA A 2 -16.83 -9.57 -0.77
C ALA A 2 -16.91 -10.71 0.24
N THR A 3 -15.96 -11.63 0.24
CA THR A 3 -15.86 -12.74 1.19
C THR A 3 -15.76 -12.28 2.66
N ALA A 4 -15.09 -11.16 2.92
CA ALA A 4 -14.99 -10.62 4.27
C ALA A 4 -16.32 -10.01 4.75
N LEU A 5 -17.03 -9.30 3.89
CA LEU A 5 -18.37 -8.79 4.20
C LEU A 5 -19.38 -9.92 4.41
N GLN A 6 -19.30 -10.99 3.59
CA GLN A 6 -20.13 -12.18 3.77
C GLN A 6 -19.85 -12.88 5.10
N ALA A 7 -18.58 -13.00 5.47
CA ALA A 7 -18.18 -13.57 6.77
C ALA A 7 -18.66 -12.73 7.96
N ALA A 8 -18.79 -11.41 7.77
CA ALA A 8 -19.38 -10.48 8.74
C ALA A 8 -20.92 -10.48 8.76
N GLY A 9 -21.56 -11.35 7.97
CA GLY A 9 -23.03 -11.52 7.96
C GLY A 9 -23.77 -10.67 6.92
N HIS A 10 -23.06 -9.92 6.07
CA HIS A 10 -23.71 -9.12 5.03
C HIS A 10 -24.08 -9.96 3.81
N ARG A 11 -25.20 -9.64 3.19
CA ARG A 11 -25.56 -10.19 1.91
C ARG A 11 -24.85 -9.40 0.80
N VAL A 12 -23.95 -10.05 0.08
CA VAL A 12 -23.13 -9.46 -0.98
C VAL A 12 -23.49 -10.08 -2.32
N ASN A 13 -23.87 -9.23 -3.27
CA ASN A 13 -24.08 -9.61 -4.66
C ASN A 13 -22.93 -9.03 -5.50
N LEU A 14 -22.27 -9.89 -6.27
CA LEU A 14 -21.32 -9.45 -7.28
C LEU A 14 -22.06 -9.27 -8.61
N VAL A 15 -21.86 -8.12 -9.23
CA VAL A 15 -22.34 -7.83 -10.59
C VAL A 15 -21.15 -7.36 -11.42
N SER A 16 -21.11 -7.66 -12.69
CA SER A 16 -19.93 -7.41 -13.49
C SER A 16 -20.21 -6.96 -14.91
N GLY A 17 -19.22 -6.30 -15.51
CA GLY A 17 -19.22 -5.96 -16.92
C GLY A 17 -20.32 -4.97 -17.32
N ARG A 18 -20.72 -5.04 -18.60
CA ARG A 18 -21.70 -4.14 -19.21
C ARG A 18 -23.15 -4.45 -18.80
N SER A 19 -23.40 -5.60 -18.20
CA SER A 19 -24.72 -6.09 -17.75
C SER A 19 -25.07 -5.71 -16.31
N TRP A 20 -24.21 -4.95 -15.62
CA TRP A 20 -24.37 -4.65 -14.18
C TRP A 20 -25.77 -4.13 -13.80
N ALA A 21 -26.36 -3.26 -14.60
CA ALA A 21 -27.68 -2.68 -14.32
C ALA A 21 -28.78 -3.74 -14.42
N ALA A 22 -28.76 -4.56 -15.49
CA ALA A 22 -29.71 -5.65 -15.67
C ALA A 22 -29.57 -6.73 -14.59
N GLU A 23 -28.32 -7.07 -14.21
CA GLU A 23 -28.04 -7.99 -13.13
C GLU A 23 -28.51 -7.46 -11.77
N LEU A 24 -28.37 -6.15 -11.53
CA LEU A 24 -28.86 -5.48 -10.33
C LEU A 24 -30.40 -5.46 -10.29
N ALA A 25 -31.04 -5.08 -11.39
CA ALA A 25 -32.49 -5.04 -11.51
C ALA A 25 -33.14 -6.43 -11.34
N ALA A 26 -32.44 -7.50 -11.68
CA ALA A 26 -32.93 -8.87 -11.48
C ALA A 26 -32.85 -9.34 -10.01
N LYS A 27 -32.24 -8.57 -9.09
CA LYS A 27 -32.19 -8.93 -7.67
C LYS A 27 -33.47 -8.53 -6.95
N THR A 28 -33.90 -9.39 -6.03
CA THR A 28 -35.14 -9.18 -5.27
C THR A 28 -35.05 -8.07 -4.22
N ASP A 29 -33.86 -7.72 -3.81
CA ASP A 29 -33.62 -6.73 -2.76
C ASP A 29 -32.73 -5.60 -3.27
N ALA A 30 -33.18 -4.37 -3.09
CA ALA A 30 -32.38 -3.19 -3.42
C ALA A 30 -31.14 -3.11 -2.54
N PRO A 31 -29.97 -2.87 -3.12
CA PRO A 31 -28.73 -2.71 -2.35
C PRO A 31 -28.78 -1.42 -1.53
N THR A 32 -28.20 -1.46 -0.33
CA THR A 32 -27.96 -0.27 0.49
C THR A 32 -26.67 0.44 0.12
N HIS A 33 -25.68 -0.32 -0.37
CA HIS A 33 -24.38 0.17 -0.79
C HIS A 33 -23.95 -0.49 -2.10
N LEU A 34 -23.44 0.28 -3.04
CA LEU A 34 -22.80 -0.17 -4.27
C LEU A 34 -21.30 0.15 -4.20
N PHE A 35 -20.47 -0.89 -4.03
CA PHE A 35 -19.03 -0.76 -4.04
C PHE A 35 -18.47 -0.88 -5.45
N LEU A 36 -17.82 0.19 -5.92
CA LEU A 36 -17.18 0.24 -7.24
C LEU A 36 -15.78 -0.36 -7.18
N ALA A 37 -15.68 -1.65 -7.45
CA ALA A 37 -14.43 -2.40 -7.53
C ALA A 37 -13.94 -2.49 -8.98
N VAL A 38 -13.75 -1.34 -9.60
CA VAL A 38 -13.27 -1.16 -10.98
C VAL A 38 -11.93 -0.43 -10.99
N LEU A 39 -11.26 -0.38 -12.15
CA LEU A 39 -10.03 0.41 -12.30
C LEU A 39 -10.33 1.90 -12.10
N ASP A 40 -9.39 2.63 -11.51
CA ASP A 40 -9.57 4.06 -11.19
C ASP A 40 -10.13 4.91 -12.33
N PRO A 41 -9.65 4.79 -13.60
CA PRO A 41 -10.20 5.57 -14.71
C PRO A 41 -11.68 5.29 -15.02
N ALA A 42 -12.20 4.13 -14.61
CA ALA A 42 -13.60 3.74 -14.88
C ALA A 42 -14.57 4.18 -13.79
N ILE A 43 -14.09 4.69 -12.64
CA ILE A 43 -14.95 5.05 -11.49
C ILE A 43 -15.93 6.17 -11.89
N GLY A 44 -15.47 7.24 -12.52
CA GLY A 44 -16.28 8.37 -12.93
C GLY A 44 -17.35 8.00 -13.98
N GLU A 45 -16.97 7.14 -14.94
CA GLU A 45 -17.93 6.61 -15.92
C GLU A 45 -19.02 5.78 -15.26
N MET A 46 -18.63 4.93 -14.31
CA MET A 46 -19.59 4.12 -13.55
C MET A 46 -20.50 4.98 -12.68
N ALA A 47 -19.96 6.00 -12.00
CA ALA A 47 -20.75 6.96 -11.25
C ALA A 47 -21.79 7.68 -12.13
N SER A 48 -21.40 8.06 -13.34
CA SER A 48 -22.31 8.69 -14.33
C SER A 48 -23.38 7.71 -14.81
N ALA A 49 -23.02 6.47 -15.08
CA ALA A 49 -23.97 5.43 -15.51
C ALA A 49 -25.01 5.13 -14.40
N ILE A 50 -24.58 5.05 -13.14
CA ILE A 50 -25.47 4.86 -11.99
C ILE A 50 -26.38 6.08 -11.82
N ALA A 51 -25.85 7.29 -11.95
CA ALA A 51 -26.63 8.53 -11.88
C ALA A 51 -27.76 8.59 -12.90
N GLY A 52 -27.53 8.04 -14.11
CA GLY A 52 -28.52 7.97 -15.19
C GLY A 52 -29.49 6.79 -15.09
N SER A 53 -29.26 5.82 -14.20
CA SER A 53 -30.11 4.63 -14.09
C SER A 53 -31.33 4.86 -13.19
N SER A 54 -32.48 4.38 -13.63
CA SER A 54 -33.70 4.30 -12.80
C SER A 54 -33.74 3.06 -11.89
N ASP A 55 -32.87 2.10 -12.13
CA ASP A 55 -32.83 0.81 -11.44
C ASP A 55 -32.10 0.87 -10.09
N VAL A 56 -31.43 1.99 -9.80
CA VAL A 56 -30.72 2.22 -8.55
C VAL A 56 -31.50 3.21 -7.67
N ASP A 57 -31.91 2.76 -6.50
CA ASP A 57 -32.55 3.62 -5.51
C ASP A 57 -31.58 4.73 -5.08
N ARG A 58 -32.03 5.99 -5.11
CA ARG A 58 -31.22 7.16 -4.74
C ARG A 58 -30.71 7.12 -3.28
N ARG A 59 -31.32 6.30 -2.44
CA ARG A 59 -30.87 6.06 -1.06
C ARG A 59 -29.65 5.13 -0.99
N ALA A 60 -29.38 4.37 -2.04
CA ALA A 60 -28.19 3.52 -2.09
C ALA A 60 -26.91 4.38 -2.13
N ALA A 61 -25.98 4.08 -1.24
CA ALA A 61 -24.69 4.74 -1.21
C ALA A 61 -23.78 4.20 -2.32
N ILE A 62 -23.07 5.09 -3.00
CA ILE A 62 -22.08 4.73 -4.02
C ILE A 62 -20.70 4.93 -3.43
N VAL A 63 -19.91 3.85 -3.36
CA VAL A 63 -18.64 3.83 -2.64
C VAL A 63 -17.54 3.29 -3.55
N HIS A 64 -16.46 4.06 -3.78
CA HIS A 64 -15.32 3.56 -4.52
C HIS A 64 -14.24 2.95 -3.60
N LEU A 65 -13.38 2.10 -4.17
CA LEU A 65 -12.29 1.41 -3.47
C LEU A 65 -10.90 1.98 -3.81
N SER A 66 -10.82 3.07 -4.58
CA SER A 66 -9.55 3.70 -4.96
C SER A 66 -8.85 4.32 -3.76
N GLY A 67 -7.53 4.13 -3.68
CA GLY A 67 -6.69 4.76 -2.65
C GLY A 67 -6.43 6.25 -2.91
N PRO A 68 -6.00 6.64 -4.12
CA PRO A 68 -5.61 8.03 -4.41
C PRO A 68 -6.79 8.96 -4.73
N MET A 69 -7.94 8.44 -5.17
CA MET A 69 -9.06 9.29 -5.58
C MET A 69 -9.90 9.78 -4.40
N GLY A 70 -10.36 11.03 -4.49
CA GLY A 70 -11.31 11.66 -3.58
C GLY A 70 -12.77 11.37 -3.95
N LEU A 71 -13.69 12.01 -3.23
CA LEU A 71 -15.13 11.86 -3.49
C LEU A 71 -15.60 12.62 -4.74
N ASP A 72 -14.81 13.53 -5.28
CA ASP A 72 -15.08 14.31 -6.48
C ASP A 72 -15.32 13.42 -7.72
N VAL A 73 -14.65 12.28 -7.81
CA VAL A 73 -14.85 11.31 -8.89
C VAL A 73 -16.28 10.74 -8.92
N LEU A 74 -16.99 10.78 -7.79
CA LEU A 74 -18.38 10.35 -7.63
C LEU A 74 -19.39 11.50 -7.77
N GLU A 75 -18.96 12.70 -8.16
CA GLU A 75 -19.83 13.88 -8.29
C GLU A 75 -21.10 13.62 -9.13
N PRO A 76 -21.07 12.88 -10.26
CA PRO A 76 -22.28 12.57 -11.01
C PRO A 76 -23.33 11.84 -10.16
N ALA A 77 -22.92 10.87 -9.35
CA ALA A 77 -23.82 10.14 -8.45
C ALA A 77 -24.32 11.02 -7.30
N ARG A 78 -23.44 11.86 -6.74
CA ARG A 78 -23.79 12.82 -5.68
C ARG A 78 -24.82 13.84 -6.16
N ALA A 79 -24.61 14.42 -7.34
CA ALA A 79 -25.54 15.37 -7.97
C ALA A 79 -26.92 14.71 -8.27
N ALA A 80 -26.94 13.41 -8.52
CA ALA A 80 -28.18 12.63 -8.70
C ALA A 80 -28.87 12.28 -7.37
N GLY A 81 -28.30 12.64 -6.22
CA GLY A 81 -28.91 12.47 -4.89
C GLY A 81 -28.43 11.23 -4.12
N HIS A 82 -27.44 10.47 -4.62
CA HIS A 82 -26.85 9.38 -3.88
C HIS A 82 -25.90 9.87 -2.79
N PRO A 83 -25.89 9.28 -1.58
CA PRO A 83 -24.76 9.39 -0.67
C PRO A 83 -23.51 8.78 -1.34
N VAL A 84 -22.37 9.46 -1.27
CA VAL A 84 -21.12 8.97 -1.87
C VAL A 84 -20.04 8.81 -0.83
N GLY A 85 -19.19 7.80 -1.00
CA GLY A 85 -18.12 7.49 -0.07
C GLY A 85 -16.94 6.78 -0.73
N SER A 86 -15.91 6.62 0.06
CA SER A 86 -14.73 5.86 -0.28
C SER A 86 -14.38 4.88 0.83
N PHE A 87 -13.84 3.72 0.46
CA PHE A 87 -13.51 2.64 1.37
C PHE A 87 -12.28 1.91 0.83
N HIS A 88 -11.09 2.32 1.27
CA HIS A 88 -9.84 1.77 0.77
C HIS A 88 -9.09 0.98 1.84
N PRO A 89 -9.03 -0.36 1.75
CA PRO A 89 -8.16 -1.15 2.60
C PRO A 89 -6.68 -0.87 2.31
N PHE A 90 -5.91 -0.49 3.34
CA PHE A 90 -4.46 -0.31 3.25
C PHE A 90 -3.77 -1.68 3.27
N GLN A 91 -4.02 -2.48 2.23
CA GLN A 91 -3.60 -3.86 2.12
C GLN A 91 -3.36 -4.25 0.66
N SER A 92 -2.57 -5.27 0.42
CA SER A 92 -2.24 -5.78 -0.91
C SER A 92 -3.03 -7.06 -1.23
N PHE A 93 -3.81 -7.02 -2.32
CA PHE A 93 -4.66 -8.13 -2.78
C PHE A 93 -4.41 -8.48 -4.25
N PRO A 94 -3.22 -9.00 -4.62
CA PRO A 94 -2.94 -9.42 -6.00
C PRO A 94 -3.74 -10.68 -6.38
N VAL A 95 -4.18 -11.44 -5.38
CA VAL A 95 -5.03 -12.63 -5.50
C VAL A 95 -6.10 -12.58 -4.41
N GLU A 96 -7.14 -13.42 -4.55
CA GLU A 96 -8.12 -13.58 -3.49
C GLU A 96 -7.45 -14.05 -2.20
N ARG A 97 -7.84 -13.43 -1.09
CA ARG A 97 -7.34 -13.76 0.25
C ARG A 97 -8.50 -14.07 1.18
N PRO A 98 -8.27 -14.86 2.24
CA PRO A 98 -9.30 -15.14 3.24
C PRO A 98 -9.73 -13.86 3.98
N PRO A 99 -10.95 -13.86 4.56
CA PRO A 99 -11.49 -12.69 5.27
C PRO A 99 -10.56 -12.12 6.34
N GLU A 100 -9.79 -12.97 6.99
CA GLU A 100 -8.85 -12.61 8.06
C GLU A 100 -7.72 -11.67 7.59
N ALA A 101 -7.49 -11.57 6.27
CA ALA A 101 -6.50 -10.66 5.71
C ALA A 101 -6.82 -9.16 5.96
N PHE A 102 -8.06 -8.85 6.31
CA PHE A 102 -8.47 -7.49 6.70
C PHE A 102 -8.20 -7.19 8.18
N ARG A 103 -8.00 -8.22 9.00
CA ARG A 103 -7.83 -8.04 10.44
C ARG A 103 -6.60 -7.20 10.76
N GLY A 104 -6.82 -6.12 11.51
CA GLY A 104 -5.78 -5.14 11.85
C GLY A 104 -5.35 -4.22 10.70
N SER A 105 -5.87 -4.42 9.47
CA SER A 105 -5.56 -3.52 8.36
C SER A 105 -6.22 -2.16 8.55
N LEU A 106 -5.50 -1.08 8.28
CA LEU A 106 -6.09 0.25 8.19
C LEU A 106 -7.10 0.27 7.03
N ILE A 107 -8.27 0.85 7.25
CA ILE A 107 -9.26 1.12 6.20
C ILE A 107 -9.48 2.62 6.13
N GLY A 108 -8.98 3.24 5.06
CA GLY A 108 -9.18 4.66 4.79
C GLY A 108 -10.59 4.91 4.28
N ILE A 109 -11.39 5.67 5.04
CA ILE A 109 -12.77 6.00 4.68
C ILE A 109 -12.97 7.51 4.59
N ASP A 110 -13.89 7.91 3.73
CA ASP A 110 -14.52 9.23 3.73
C ASP A 110 -15.94 9.10 3.18
N ALA A 111 -16.80 10.07 3.48
CA ALA A 111 -18.19 10.06 3.04
C ALA A 111 -18.78 11.45 2.96
N SER A 112 -19.75 11.64 2.06
CA SER A 112 -20.48 12.89 1.86
C SER A 112 -21.45 13.23 3.00
N THR A 113 -21.79 12.25 3.84
CA THR A 113 -22.69 12.43 4.99
C THR A 113 -22.17 11.73 6.24
N PRO A 114 -22.43 12.28 7.45
CA PRO A 114 -22.05 11.61 8.70
C PRO A 114 -22.68 10.22 8.87
N GLN A 115 -23.90 10.04 8.36
CA GLN A 115 -24.59 8.76 8.42
C GLN A 115 -23.84 7.68 7.62
N LEU A 116 -23.48 7.98 6.37
CA LEU A 116 -22.71 7.05 5.54
C LEU A 116 -21.34 6.78 6.14
N TYR A 117 -20.68 7.82 6.69
CA TYR A 117 -19.40 7.64 7.37
C TYR A 117 -19.50 6.61 8.49
N GLY A 118 -20.49 6.73 9.38
CA GLY A 118 -20.71 5.77 10.45
C GLY A 118 -21.03 4.34 9.97
N GLN A 119 -21.74 4.21 8.84
CA GLN A 119 -21.98 2.90 8.23
C GLN A 119 -20.69 2.27 7.69
N LEU A 120 -19.86 3.03 6.99
CA LEU A 120 -18.57 2.54 6.47
C LEU A 120 -17.59 2.22 7.61
N GLU A 121 -17.62 2.99 8.69
CA GLU A 121 -16.83 2.72 9.90
C GLU A 121 -17.24 1.39 10.54
N ALA A 122 -18.53 1.14 10.69
CA ALA A 122 -19.04 -0.12 11.22
C ALA A 122 -18.64 -1.30 10.31
N LEU A 123 -18.81 -1.19 8.99
CA LEU A 123 -18.39 -2.22 8.04
C LEU A 123 -16.90 -2.55 8.14
N ALA A 124 -16.04 -1.53 8.30
CA ALA A 124 -14.61 -1.73 8.46
C ALA A 124 -14.29 -2.52 9.73
N GLN A 125 -14.94 -2.18 10.85
CA GLN A 125 -14.77 -2.86 12.14
C GLN A 125 -15.28 -4.30 12.11
N GLU A 126 -16.41 -4.55 11.49
CA GLU A 126 -16.99 -5.89 11.33
C GLU A 126 -16.09 -6.82 10.49
N MET A 127 -15.34 -6.26 9.53
CA MET A 127 -14.31 -6.98 8.79
C MET A 127 -13.02 -7.19 9.61
N GLY A 128 -12.93 -6.67 10.84
CA GLY A 128 -11.74 -6.69 11.68
C GLY A 128 -10.68 -5.64 11.31
N GLY A 129 -11.02 -4.68 10.44
CA GLY A 129 -10.16 -3.57 10.07
C GLY A 129 -10.20 -2.41 11.06
N ILE A 130 -9.28 -1.48 10.92
CA ILE A 130 -9.15 -0.27 11.73
C ILE A 130 -9.57 0.93 10.86
N PRO A 131 -10.80 1.46 11.01
CA PRO A 131 -11.25 2.59 10.21
C PRO A 131 -10.51 3.88 10.59
N ARG A 132 -10.17 4.65 9.57
CA ARG A 132 -9.61 6.01 9.72
C ARG A 132 -10.15 6.92 8.64
N ARG A 133 -10.50 8.14 9.02
CA ARG A 133 -10.87 9.15 8.05
C ARG A 133 -9.64 9.57 7.25
N VAL A 134 -9.76 9.53 5.93
CA VAL A 134 -8.74 10.02 4.98
C VAL A 134 -9.44 11.01 4.05
N PRO A 135 -9.37 12.31 4.36
CA PRO A 135 -10.02 13.35 3.56
C PRO A 135 -9.30 13.51 2.20
N ASP A 136 -10.01 14.08 1.23
CA ASP A 136 -9.59 14.15 -0.16
C ASP A 136 -8.19 14.77 -0.33
N GLU A 137 -7.88 15.85 0.38
CA GLU A 137 -6.58 16.51 0.34
C GLU A 137 -5.40 15.65 0.81
N SER A 138 -5.67 14.60 1.59
CA SER A 138 -4.64 13.70 2.14
C SER A 138 -4.46 12.42 1.32
N ARG A 139 -5.37 12.10 0.39
CA ARG A 139 -5.40 10.79 -0.28
C ARG A 139 -4.17 10.47 -1.09
N THR A 140 -3.63 11.44 -1.80
CA THR A 140 -2.41 11.23 -2.60
C THR A 140 -1.23 10.81 -1.71
N LEU A 141 -1.02 11.49 -0.58
CA LEU A 141 0.05 11.13 0.36
C LEU A 141 -0.22 9.79 1.07
N TYR A 142 -1.46 9.57 1.48
CA TYR A 142 -1.89 8.30 2.04
C TYR A 142 -1.61 7.13 1.09
N HIS A 143 -1.98 7.27 -0.20
CA HIS A 143 -1.72 6.23 -1.19
C HIS A 143 -0.23 6.07 -1.51
N ALA A 144 0.55 7.17 -1.54
CA ALA A 144 1.99 7.10 -1.68
C ALA A 144 2.66 6.29 -0.55
N ALA A 145 2.17 6.42 0.70
CA ALA A 145 2.64 5.60 1.81
C ALA A 145 2.32 4.10 1.60
N ALA A 146 1.12 3.77 1.07
CA ALA A 146 0.78 2.40 0.71
C ALA A 146 1.71 1.85 -0.38
N VAL A 147 2.00 2.62 -1.42
CA VAL A 147 2.92 2.24 -2.51
C VAL A 147 4.34 2.02 -1.98
N LEU A 148 4.84 2.90 -1.10
CA LEU A 148 6.15 2.74 -0.45
C LEU A 148 6.24 1.42 0.32
N SER A 149 5.17 1.06 1.05
CA SER A 149 5.15 -0.12 1.92
C SER A 149 4.81 -1.42 1.20
N SER A 150 4.37 -1.37 -0.06
CA SER A 150 3.95 -2.55 -0.84
C SER A 150 4.68 -2.67 -2.17
N ASN A 151 4.28 -1.89 -3.18
CA ASN A 151 4.81 -2.00 -4.54
C ASN A 151 6.33 -1.74 -4.60
N LEU A 152 6.81 -0.71 -3.89
CA LEU A 152 8.24 -0.39 -3.87
C LEU A 152 9.04 -1.38 -3.02
N LEU A 153 8.43 -2.04 -2.05
CA LEU A 153 9.05 -3.14 -1.33
C LEU A 153 9.31 -4.35 -2.26
N ILE A 154 8.38 -4.65 -3.18
CA ILE A 154 8.59 -5.68 -4.22
C ILE A 154 9.74 -5.28 -5.16
N ALA A 155 9.78 -4.01 -5.57
CA ALA A 155 10.87 -3.50 -6.39
C ALA A 155 12.23 -3.60 -5.68
N LEU A 156 12.29 -3.27 -4.38
CA LEU A 156 13.48 -3.44 -3.55
C LEU A 156 13.91 -4.91 -3.48
N SER A 157 12.95 -5.83 -3.27
CA SER A 157 13.21 -7.28 -3.26
C SER A 157 13.80 -7.77 -4.57
N SER A 158 13.31 -7.25 -5.71
CA SER A 158 13.86 -7.56 -7.03
C SER A 158 15.31 -7.09 -7.18
N ARG A 159 15.67 -5.91 -6.62
CA ARG A 159 17.08 -5.45 -6.63
C ARG A 159 17.97 -6.34 -5.74
N ALA A 160 17.49 -6.72 -4.57
CA ALA A 160 18.21 -7.63 -3.68
C ALA A 160 18.42 -9.03 -4.32
N ALA A 161 17.39 -9.56 -5.01
CA ALA A 161 17.50 -10.81 -5.75
C ALA A 161 18.56 -10.71 -6.87
N GLY A 162 18.55 -9.63 -7.67
CA GLY A 162 19.57 -9.40 -8.69
C GLY A 162 20.99 -9.35 -8.14
N VAL A 163 21.20 -8.86 -6.91
CA VAL A 163 22.51 -8.93 -6.25
C VAL A 163 22.88 -10.38 -5.91
N LEU A 164 21.95 -11.19 -5.40
CA LEU A 164 22.17 -12.61 -5.12
C LEU A 164 22.47 -13.40 -6.41
N GLU A 165 21.79 -13.08 -7.51
CA GLU A 165 22.06 -13.69 -8.82
C GLU A 165 23.53 -13.49 -9.26
N THR A 166 24.15 -12.35 -8.94
CA THR A 166 25.57 -12.10 -9.28
C THR A 166 26.57 -12.92 -8.46
N VAL A 167 26.11 -13.54 -7.37
CA VAL A 167 26.94 -14.43 -6.53
C VAL A 167 26.54 -15.91 -6.65
N GLY A 168 25.76 -16.24 -7.70
CA GLY A 168 25.53 -17.62 -8.11
C GLY A 168 24.19 -18.23 -7.71
N PHE A 169 23.27 -17.47 -7.11
CA PHE A 169 21.90 -17.93 -6.86
C PHE A 169 21.08 -17.83 -8.16
N ASP A 170 20.16 -18.76 -8.37
CA ASP A 170 19.09 -18.49 -9.31
C ASP A 170 18.01 -17.59 -8.69
N ARG A 171 17.06 -17.15 -9.53
CA ARG A 171 16.03 -16.19 -9.08
C ARG A 171 15.11 -16.75 -8.00
N ASP A 172 14.76 -18.03 -8.10
CA ASP A 172 13.85 -18.68 -7.14
C ASP A 172 14.57 -18.92 -5.81
N GLU A 173 15.84 -19.34 -5.85
CA GLU A 173 16.71 -19.45 -4.68
C GLU A 173 16.89 -18.10 -3.97
N ALA A 174 17.12 -17.02 -4.75
CA ALA A 174 17.25 -15.66 -4.21
C ALA A 174 15.97 -15.21 -3.48
N LEU A 175 14.80 -15.46 -4.08
CA LEU A 175 13.52 -15.13 -3.45
C LEU A 175 13.25 -15.99 -2.23
N ALA A 176 13.59 -17.29 -2.27
CA ALA A 176 13.45 -18.21 -1.14
C ALA A 176 14.32 -17.77 0.06
N ALA A 177 15.47 -17.13 -0.18
CA ALA A 177 16.33 -16.56 0.86
C ALA A 177 15.80 -15.22 1.40
N ILE A 178 15.30 -14.34 0.52
CA ILE A 178 14.87 -12.98 0.88
C ILE A 178 13.58 -13.00 1.69
N VAL A 179 12.59 -13.81 1.31
CA VAL A 179 11.25 -13.79 1.93
C VAL A 179 11.28 -14.10 3.44
N PRO A 180 11.99 -15.11 3.94
CA PRO A 180 12.13 -15.34 5.38
C PRO A 180 12.82 -14.18 6.11
N LEU A 181 13.87 -13.58 5.50
CA LEU A 181 14.55 -12.41 6.07
C LEU A 181 13.58 -11.22 6.22
N MET A 182 12.75 -10.94 5.21
CA MET A 182 11.75 -9.87 5.26
C MET A 182 10.68 -10.14 6.32
N LYS A 183 10.23 -11.39 6.47
CA LYS A 183 9.30 -11.76 7.55
C LYS A 183 9.89 -11.46 8.92
N GLY A 184 11.19 -11.72 9.13
CA GLY A 184 11.90 -11.37 10.35
C GLY A 184 11.94 -9.85 10.59
N VAL A 185 12.16 -9.05 9.54
CA VAL A 185 12.12 -7.59 9.63
C VAL A 185 10.73 -7.09 10.03
N VAL A 186 9.66 -7.65 9.43
CA VAL A 186 8.28 -7.29 9.79
C VAL A 186 8.00 -7.64 11.26
N ALA A 187 8.39 -8.82 11.74
CA ALA A 187 8.24 -9.21 13.14
C ALA A 187 9.00 -8.28 14.10
N ASN A 188 10.20 -7.81 13.70
CA ASN A 188 10.94 -6.82 14.48
C ASN A 188 10.20 -5.48 14.54
N LEU A 189 9.63 -5.01 13.43
CA LEU A 189 8.83 -3.78 13.39
C LEU A 189 7.59 -3.89 14.29
N GLU A 190 6.92 -5.03 14.30
CA GLU A 190 5.75 -5.29 15.17
C GLU A 190 6.13 -5.28 16.65
N THR A 191 7.31 -5.81 16.98
CA THR A 191 7.71 -6.01 18.39
C THR A 191 8.42 -4.80 18.98
N LEU A 192 9.29 -4.16 18.19
CA LEU A 192 10.21 -3.12 18.67
C LEU A 192 9.79 -1.72 18.20
N GLY A 193 9.07 -1.60 17.07
CA GLY A 193 8.77 -0.31 16.46
C GLY A 193 9.99 0.37 15.84
N LEU A 194 9.87 1.67 15.57
CA LEU A 194 10.96 2.52 15.09
C LEU A 194 11.40 3.46 16.22
N PRO A 195 12.69 3.75 16.32
CA PRO A 195 13.80 3.31 15.47
C PRO A 195 14.43 1.97 15.84
N GLU A 196 13.99 1.29 16.90
CA GLU A 196 14.63 0.15 17.57
C GLU A 196 14.73 -1.10 16.68
N ALA A 197 13.78 -1.27 15.72
CA ALA A 197 13.81 -2.38 14.76
C ALA A 197 14.98 -2.31 13.78
N LEU A 198 15.65 -1.14 13.66
CA LEU A 198 16.80 -0.98 12.78
C LEU A 198 18.03 -1.69 13.34
N ILE A 199 18.61 -2.59 12.56
CA ILE A 199 19.86 -3.31 12.86
C ILE A 199 20.88 -3.11 11.73
N GLY A 200 22.06 -3.72 11.85
CA GLY A 200 23.03 -3.74 10.76
C GLY A 200 24.13 -2.69 10.89
N PRO A 201 24.97 -2.52 9.83
CA PRO A 201 26.19 -1.72 9.90
C PRO A 201 25.92 -0.24 10.12
N ILE A 202 24.86 0.32 9.55
CA ILE A 202 24.51 1.73 9.74
C ILE A 202 24.11 1.99 11.20
N ARG A 203 23.25 1.13 11.77
CA ARG A 203 22.83 1.24 13.18
C ARG A 203 24.03 1.14 14.15
N ARG A 204 25.04 0.29 13.81
CA ARG A 204 26.26 0.11 14.63
C ARG A 204 27.33 1.16 14.38
N GLY A 205 27.12 2.13 13.48
CA GLY A 205 28.11 3.13 13.17
C GLY A 205 29.35 2.56 12.47
N ASP A 206 29.20 1.60 11.54
CA ASP A 206 30.30 0.96 10.81
C ASP A 206 30.43 1.49 9.37
N PRO A 207 31.12 2.61 9.14
CA PRO A 207 31.30 3.19 7.81
C PRO A 207 32.21 2.32 6.92
N ALA A 208 33.03 1.45 7.48
CA ALA A 208 33.94 0.60 6.71
C ALA A 208 33.10 -0.47 5.97
N THR A 209 32.15 -1.09 6.63
CA THR A 209 31.24 -2.06 6.00
C THR A 209 30.34 -1.39 4.96
N VAL A 210 29.82 -0.18 5.22
CA VAL A 210 29.02 0.57 4.24
C VAL A 210 29.83 0.84 2.96
N ARG A 211 31.08 1.28 3.08
CA ARG A 211 31.98 1.48 1.92
C ARG A 211 32.22 0.18 1.16
N ARG A 212 32.50 -0.93 1.86
CA ARG A 212 32.69 -2.25 1.20
C ARG A 212 31.46 -2.69 0.42
N HIS A 213 30.27 -2.53 0.98
CA HIS A 213 29.02 -2.87 0.27
C HIS A 213 28.88 -2.04 -1.01
N LEU A 214 29.05 -0.72 -0.94
CA LEU A 214 28.94 0.15 -2.11
C LEU A 214 29.97 -0.21 -3.19
N ALA A 215 31.24 -0.42 -2.80
CA ALA A 215 32.29 -0.82 -3.73
C ALA A 215 31.98 -2.17 -4.40
N ALA A 216 31.46 -3.14 -3.67
CA ALA A 216 31.08 -4.44 -4.22
C ALA A 216 29.89 -4.34 -5.19
N LEU A 217 28.85 -3.57 -4.85
CA LEU A 217 27.70 -3.32 -5.72
C LEU A 217 28.10 -2.62 -7.01
N GLU A 218 29.00 -1.65 -6.94
CA GLU A 218 29.50 -0.93 -8.12
C GLU A 218 30.38 -1.85 -9.00
N ALA A 219 31.26 -2.63 -8.39
CA ALA A 219 32.15 -3.55 -9.10
C ALA A 219 31.39 -4.70 -9.78
N SER A 220 30.29 -5.18 -9.19
CA SER A 220 29.46 -6.23 -9.76
C SER A 220 28.53 -5.75 -10.89
N GLY A 221 28.52 -4.46 -11.22
CA GLY A 221 27.64 -3.87 -12.22
C GLY A 221 26.22 -3.57 -11.74
N ASN A 222 25.90 -3.84 -10.49
CA ASN A 222 24.58 -3.58 -9.89
C ASN A 222 24.37 -2.10 -9.52
N ARG A 223 24.53 -1.20 -10.50
CA ARG A 223 24.46 0.26 -10.29
C ARG A 223 23.15 0.72 -9.68
N ASP A 224 22.02 0.13 -10.12
CA ASP A 224 20.70 0.46 -9.58
C ASP A 224 20.58 0.03 -8.11
N ALA A 225 21.10 -1.16 -7.75
CA ALA A 225 21.12 -1.61 -6.35
C ALA A 225 22.02 -0.70 -5.50
N ALA A 226 23.15 -0.24 -6.02
CA ALA A 226 24.01 0.74 -5.33
C ALA A 226 23.28 2.08 -5.12
N ALA A 227 22.52 2.57 -6.12
CA ALA A 227 21.75 3.79 -5.98
C ALA A 227 20.65 3.66 -4.92
N VAL A 228 19.89 2.57 -4.93
CA VAL A 228 18.87 2.26 -3.91
C VAL A 228 19.51 2.14 -2.52
N TYR A 229 20.65 1.45 -2.41
CA TYR A 229 21.39 1.30 -1.15
C TYR A 229 21.79 2.67 -0.57
N ARG A 230 22.22 3.62 -1.39
CA ARG A 230 22.59 4.99 -0.96
C ARG A 230 21.38 5.74 -0.42
N ILE A 231 20.26 5.73 -1.16
CA ILE A 231 19.04 6.46 -0.78
C ILE A 231 18.46 5.90 0.53
N LEU A 232 18.24 4.59 0.59
CA LEU A 232 17.71 3.94 1.79
C LEU A 232 18.70 3.94 2.94
N GLY A 233 20.00 3.92 2.64
CA GLY A 233 21.07 4.05 3.62
C GLY A 233 21.04 5.40 4.33
N LEU A 234 20.72 6.50 3.63
CA LEU A 234 20.55 7.81 4.25
C LEU A 234 19.32 7.84 5.18
N ALA A 235 18.20 7.26 4.77
CA ALA A 235 17.02 7.14 5.63
C ALA A 235 17.30 6.25 6.86
N ALA A 236 18.04 5.16 6.69
CA ALA A 236 18.48 4.31 7.81
C ALA A 236 19.46 5.05 8.75
N LEU A 237 20.29 5.95 8.23
CA LEU A 237 21.18 6.77 9.05
C LEU A 237 20.38 7.75 9.93
N ASP A 238 19.32 8.35 9.41
CA ASP A 238 18.48 9.25 10.20
C ASP A 238 17.83 8.50 11.37
N LEU A 239 17.30 7.28 11.13
CA LEU A 239 16.81 6.40 12.21
C LEU A 239 17.92 5.98 13.19
N ALA A 240 19.14 5.72 12.72
CA ALA A 240 20.25 5.35 13.59
C ALA A 240 20.67 6.50 14.51
N LEU A 241 20.64 7.75 14.01
CA LEU A 241 20.88 8.97 14.80
C LEU A 241 19.78 9.20 15.84
N GLU A 242 18.50 9.00 15.46
CA GLU A 242 17.38 9.03 16.39
C GLU A 242 17.56 7.99 17.51
N ALA A 243 18.06 6.79 17.17
CA ALA A 243 18.36 5.73 18.12
C ALA A 243 19.67 5.94 18.91
N GLY A 244 20.29 7.13 18.84
CA GLY A 244 21.48 7.49 19.64
C GLY A 244 22.83 7.14 18.99
N LEU A 245 22.92 6.94 17.69
CA LEU A 245 24.23 6.82 17.02
C LEU A 245 25.01 8.14 17.18
N GLU A 246 26.27 8.05 17.56
CA GLU A 246 27.17 9.22 17.70
C GLU A 246 27.37 9.93 16.35
N ALA A 247 27.52 11.27 16.39
CA ALA A 247 27.67 12.10 15.20
C ALA A 247 28.91 11.74 14.37
N GLY A 248 30.03 11.43 14.99
CA GLY A 248 31.28 11.12 14.27
C GLY A 248 31.18 9.93 13.32
N PRO A 249 30.75 8.74 13.77
CA PRO A 249 30.45 7.61 12.88
C PRO A 249 29.33 7.94 11.89
N GLY A 250 28.30 8.68 12.30
CA GLY A 250 27.18 9.11 11.45
C GLY A 250 27.65 9.94 10.24
N ASP A 251 28.53 10.93 10.47
CA ASP A 251 29.10 11.77 9.41
C ASP A 251 29.94 10.95 8.42
N GLN A 252 30.70 9.98 8.92
CA GLN A 252 31.49 9.10 8.05
C GLN A 252 30.61 8.21 7.17
N ILE A 253 29.49 7.71 7.70
CA ILE A 253 28.48 6.94 6.95
C ILE A 253 27.82 7.84 5.92
N ARG A 254 27.38 9.05 6.30
CA ARG A 254 26.79 10.04 5.38
C ARG A 254 27.72 10.35 4.22
N LYS A 255 29.00 10.60 4.52
CA LYS A 255 30.03 10.84 3.51
C LYS A 255 30.19 9.64 2.56
N ALA A 256 30.16 8.41 3.06
CA ALA A 256 30.23 7.21 2.22
C ALA A 256 29.01 7.08 1.31
N LEU A 257 27.79 7.32 1.83
CA LEU A 257 26.55 7.20 1.08
C LEU A 257 26.38 8.30 0.01
N THR A 258 26.93 9.51 0.24
CA THR A 258 26.82 10.65 -0.69
C THR A 258 28.00 10.77 -1.65
N ALA A 259 29.06 9.99 -1.47
CA ALA A 259 30.19 9.98 -2.40
C ALA A 259 29.75 9.59 -3.81
N SER A 260 30.18 10.34 -4.83
CA SER A 260 29.95 9.95 -6.22
C SER A 260 30.61 8.60 -6.50
N PRO A 261 29.98 7.73 -7.33
CA PRO A 261 30.63 6.52 -7.80
C PRO A 261 31.99 6.83 -8.41
N ALA A 262 33.01 6.05 -8.08
CA ALA A 262 34.34 6.21 -8.71
C ALA A 262 34.13 6.09 -10.23
N ALA A 263 34.61 7.08 -10.98
CA ALA A 263 34.60 7.02 -12.44
C ALA A 263 35.36 5.74 -12.86
N THR A 264 34.63 4.79 -13.41
CA THR A 264 35.22 3.55 -13.94
C THR A 264 36.19 3.98 -15.04
N ARG A 265 37.49 3.98 -14.77
CA ARG A 265 38.49 4.11 -15.84
C ARG A 265 38.25 2.91 -16.77
N ARG A 266 37.82 3.19 -18.00
CA ARG A 266 37.71 2.21 -19.11
C ARG A 266 39.13 1.73 -19.47
#